data_3e6de816a111712c43b99e7e89190f72
#
_entry.id   3e6de816a111712c43b99e7e89190f72
#
_cell.length_a   1.000
_cell.length_b   1.000
_cell.length_c   1.000
_cell.angle_alpha   90.00
_cell.angle_beta   90.00
_cell.angle_gamma   90.00
#
_symmetry.space_group_name_H-M   'P 1'
#
loop_
_entity.id
_entity.type
_entity.pdbx_description
1 polymer ?
#
loop_
_entity_poly.entity_id
_entity_poly.type
_entity_poly.pdbx_seq_one_letter_code
_entity_poly.pdbx_strand_id
1 'polypeptide(L)'
;LKEVKVIYESRACLIQKENALSKENQALVDKIMLRVAGVMQARESKYIMLHAPKEKRDKIQALLPGVERPTILPLSHDEKNVALHMVSKENLFWETME
;
A
#
# COMPACT_ATOMS: atom_id res chain seq x y z
N LEU A 1 13.67 -23.12 -8.94
CA LEU A 1 12.65 -23.20 -9.99
C LEU A 1 12.53 -21.83 -10.67
N LYS A 2 12.47 -21.81 -12.00
CA LYS A 2 12.29 -20.60 -12.80
C LYS A 2 10.95 -20.68 -13.50
N GLU A 3 10.13 -19.64 -13.36
CA GLU A 3 8.92 -19.49 -14.16
C GLU A 3 9.32 -19.23 -15.61
N VAL A 4 8.74 -19.99 -16.54
CA VAL A 4 9.00 -19.85 -17.97
C VAL A 4 7.91 -19.03 -18.64
N LYS A 5 6.64 -19.32 -18.31
CA LYS A 5 5.49 -18.65 -18.86
C LYS A 5 4.24 -18.96 -18.03
N VAL A 6 3.42 -17.94 -17.79
CA VAL A 6 2.06 -18.13 -17.25
C VAL A 6 1.16 -18.58 -18.41
N ILE A 7 0.50 -19.72 -18.27
CA ILE A 7 -0.42 -20.27 -19.27
C ILE A 7 -1.89 -20.13 -18.89
N TYR A 8 -2.17 -19.85 -17.61
CA TYR A 8 -3.52 -19.68 -17.08
C TYR A 8 -3.51 -18.82 -15.82
N GLU A 9 -4.48 -17.93 -15.70
CA GLU A 9 -4.75 -17.14 -14.52
C GLU A 9 -6.18 -17.40 -14.05
N SER A 10 -6.38 -17.52 -12.72
CA SER A 10 -7.70 -17.69 -12.14
C SER A 10 -7.95 -16.67 -11.04
N ARG A 11 -9.22 -16.31 -10.85
CA ARG A 11 -9.67 -15.45 -9.76
C ARG A 11 -10.55 -16.25 -8.81
N ALA A 12 -10.22 -16.23 -7.52
CA ALA A 12 -11.10 -16.73 -6.49
C ALA A 12 -12.17 -15.67 -6.17
N CYS A 13 -13.43 -16.09 -6.14
CA CYS A 13 -14.56 -15.24 -5.79
C CYS A 13 -15.28 -15.81 -4.58
N LEU A 14 -15.61 -14.94 -3.63
CA LEU A 14 -16.54 -15.29 -2.56
C LEU A 14 -17.96 -15.09 -3.09
N ILE A 15 -18.80 -16.12 -2.95
CA ILE A 15 -20.19 -16.10 -3.40
C ILE A 15 -21.13 -16.30 -2.20
N GLN A 16 -22.29 -15.69 -2.25
CA GLN A 16 -23.39 -15.91 -1.30
C GLN A 16 -24.71 -16.02 -2.04
N LYS A 17 -25.69 -16.67 -1.39
CA LYS A 17 -27.04 -16.70 -1.92
C LYS A 17 -27.69 -15.33 -1.75
N GLU A 18 -28.31 -14.83 -2.81
CA GLU A 18 -29.00 -13.54 -2.80
C GLU A 18 -30.15 -13.54 -1.76
N ASN A 19 -30.23 -12.48 -0.97
CA ASN A 19 -31.28 -12.25 0.04
C ASN A 19 -31.52 -13.40 1.05
N ALA A 20 -30.53 -14.27 1.27
CA ALA A 20 -30.68 -15.44 2.14
C ALA A 20 -30.08 -15.27 3.54
N LEU A 21 -29.35 -14.19 3.79
CA LEU A 21 -28.71 -13.95 5.07
C LEU A 21 -29.62 -13.11 6.00
N SER A 22 -29.63 -13.48 7.28
CA SER A 22 -30.19 -12.61 8.33
C SER A 22 -29.34 -11.33 8.44
N LYS A 23 -29.93 -10.26 9.02
CA LYS A 23 -29.19 -9.00 9.25
C LYS A 23 -27.89 -9.21 10.05
N GLU A 24 -27.92 -10.10 11.03
CA GLU A 24 -26.74 -10.43 11.84
C GLU A 24 -25.65 -11.13 11.03
N ASN A 25 -26.02 -12.09 10.20
CA ASN A 25 -25.08 -12.80 9.33
C ASN A 25 -24.53 -11.88 8.24
N GLN A 26 -25.35 -10.97 7.69
CA GLN A 26 -24.85 -9.98 6.72
C GLN A 26 -23.82 -9.06 7.38
N ALA A 27 -24.07 -8.56 8.58
CA ALA A 27 -23.11 -7.74 9.30
C ALA A 27 -21.77 -8.48 9.59
N LEU A 28 -21.84 -9.79 9.83
CA LEU A 28 -20.64 -10.63 9.98
C LEU A 28 -19.87 -10.76 8.66
N VAL A 29 -20.57 -11.01 7.57
CA VAL A 29 -19.96 -11.07 6.22
C VAL A 29 -19.29 -9.74 5.87
N ASP A 30 -19.95 -8.62 6.08
CA ASP A 30 -19.41 -7.29 5.82
C ASP A 30 -18.13 -7.03 6.63
N LYS A 31 -18.12 -7.45 7.88
CA LYS A 31 -16.94 -7.35 8.75
C LYS A 31 -15.78 -8.21 8.26
N ILE A 32 -16.05 -9.42 7.78
CA ILE A 32 -15.04 -10.31 7.21
C ILE A 32 -14.50 -9.68 5.92
N MET A 33 -15.38 -9.18 5.04
CA MET A 33 -14.96 -8.54 3.79
C MET A 33 -14.10 -7.31 4.02
N LEU A 34 -14.42 -6.50 5.00
CA LEU A 34 -13.60 -5.36 5.39
C LEU A 34 -12.18 -5.78 5.81
N ARG A 35 -12.07 -6.88 6.58
CA ARG A 35 -10.76 -7.42 6.99
C ARG A 35 -9.97 -8.00 5.82
N VAL A 36 -10.64 -8.72 4.91
CA VAL A 36 -10.01 -9.25 3.69
C VAL A 36 -9.48 -8.12 2.84
N ALA A 37 -10.28 -7.07 2.60
CA ALA A 37 -9.85 -5.90 1.86
C ALA A 37 -8.63 -5.22 2.51
N GLY A 38 -8.62 -5.07 3.83
CA GLY A 38 -7.48 -4.53 4.57
C GLY A 38 -6.20 -5.35 4.40
N VAL A 39 -6.30 -6.69 4.46
CA VAL A 39 -5.14 -7.58 4.24
C VAL A 39 -4.63 -7.48 2.80
N MET A 40 -5.52 -7.43 1.81
CA MET A 40 -5.14 -7.28 0.41
C MET A 40 -4.45 -5.95 0.17
N GLN A 41 -4.99 -4.86 0.69
CA GLN A 41 -4.38 -3.54 0.60
C GLN A 41 -3.00 -3.49 1.27
N ALA A 42 -2.84 -4.12 2.44
CA ALA A 42 -1.56 -4.19 3.14
C ALA A 42 -0.51 -4.98 2.34
N ARG A 43 -0.91 -6.03 1.63
CA ARG A 43 -0.01 -6.82 0.79
C ARG A 43 0.55 -6.04 -0.41
N GLU A 44 -0.26 -5.14 -0.96
CA GLU A 44 0.09 -4.30 -2.10
C GLU A 44 0.80 -3.00 -1.69
N SER A 45 0.93 -2.76 -0.38
CA SER A 45 1.52 -1.54 0.16
C SER A 45 2.92 -1.77 0.69
N LYS A 46 3.80 -0.81 0.45
CA LYS A 46 5.17 -0.77 1.01
C LYS A 46 5.31 0.45 1.91
N TYR A 47 5.90 0.22 3.06
CA TYR A 47 6.36 1.30 3.92
C TYR A 47 7.76 1.73 3.49
N ILE A 48 7.90 2.97 3.14
CA ILE A 48 9.14 3.56 2.64
C ILE A 48 9.67 4.51 3.70
N MET A 49 10.91 4.33 4.06
CA MET A 49 11.67 5.25 4.89
C MET A 49 12.93 5.67 4.11
N LEU A 50 13.11 6.96 3.92
CA LEU A 50 14.28 7.48 3.24
C LEU A 50 14.80 8.74 3.91
N HIS A 51 16.09 8.99 3.78
CA HIS A 51 16.70 10.24 4.19
C HIS A 51 16.92 11.13 2.97
N ALA A 52 16.57 12.39 3.08
CA ALA A 52 16.69 13.32 1.98
C ALA A 52 17.12 14.72 2.46
N PRO A 53 17.88 15.46 1.64
CA PRO A 53 18.14 16.86 1.90
C PRO A 53 16.82 17.66 1.99
N LYS A 54 16.71 18.55 2.97
CA LYS A 54 15.53 19.39 3.18
C LYS A 54 15.12 20.14 1.91
N GLU A 55 16.09 20.58 1.13
CA GLU A 55 15.88 21.32 -0.13
C GLU A 55 15.23 20.47 -1.22
N LYS A 56 15.45 19.15 -1.22
CA LYS A 56 14.91 18.22 -2.21
C LYS A 56 13.58 17.58 -1.79
N ARG A 57 13.13 17.83 -0.56
CA ARG A 57 11.93 17.23 0.03
C ARG A 57 10.71 17.31 -0.90
N ASP A 58 10.39 18.49 -1.37
CA ASP A 58 9.18 18.74 -2.17
C ASP A 58 9.27 18.07 -3.55
N LYS A 59 10.47 18.00 -4.12
CA LYS A 59 10.70 17.27 -5.38
C LYS A 59 10.51 15.77 -5.19
N ILE A 60 11.05 15.19 -4.12
CA ILE A 60 10.90 13.77 -3.80
C ILE A 60 9.44 13.43 -3.54
N GLN A 61 8.73 14.29 -2.80
CA GLN A 61 7.31 14.10 -2.54
C GLN A 61 6.47 14.14 -3.83
N ALA A 62 6.84 14.98 -4.79
CA ALA A 62 6.16 15.05 -6.08
C ALA A 62 6.42 13.83 -6.98
N LEU A 63 7.56 13.17 -6.83
CA LEU A 63 7.92 11.97 -7.59
C LEU A 63 7.21 10.70 -7.10
N LEU A 64 6.70 10.68 -5.88
CA LEU A 64 6.01 9.54 -5.28
C LEU A 64 4.48 9.76 -5.29
N PRO A 65 3.81 9.55 -6.44
CA PRO A 65 2.39 9.78 -6.57
C PRO A 65 1.59 8.78 -5.71
N GLY A 66 0.49 9.26 -5.16
CA GLY A 66 -0.43 8.43 -4.37
C GLY A 66 -0.07 8.27 -2.91
N VAL A 67 0.94 8.97 -2.44
CA VAL A 67 1.29 9.03 -1.02
C VAL A 67 0.47 10.13 -0.36
N GLU A 68 -0.43 9.74 0.53
CA GLU A 68 -1.00 10.70 1.48
C GLU A 68 0.16 11.24 2.34
N ARG A 69 0.18 12.51 2.56
CA ARG A 69 1.13 13.32 3.34
C ARG A 69 2.22 12.52 4.08
N PRO A 70 3.48 12.54 3.63
CA PRO A 70 4.56 11.84 4.31
C PRO A 70 4.76 12.39 5.71
N THR A 71 5.14 11.54 6.65
CA THR A 71 5.62 11.97 7.95
C THR A 71 7.07 12.41 7.80
N ILE A 72 7.39 13.62 8.23
CA ILE A 72 8.74 14.21 8.15
C ILE A 72 9.30 14.29 9.56
N LEU A 73 10.45 13.68 9.77
CA LEU A 73 11.14 13.69 11.05
C LEU A 73 12.53 14.31 10.91
N PRO A 74 12.96 15.13 11.86
CA PRO A 74 14.34 15.60 11.91
C PRO A 74 15.29 14.43 12.21
N LEU A 75 16.49 14.47 11.64
CA LEU A 75 17.55 13.52 11.99
C LEU A 75 18.38 14.05 13.14
N SER A 76 18.76 13.16 14.06
CA SER A 76 19.70 13.50 15.14
C SER A 76 21.05 13.88 14.54
N HIS A 77 21.58 15.02 14.96
CA HIS A 77 22.90 15.50 14.52
C HIS A 77 23.05 15.82 13.02
N ASP A 78 21.94 15.87 12.26
CA ASP A 78 21.97 16.24 10.84
C ASP A 78 20.85 17.25 10.54
N GLU A 79 21.19 18.52 10.60
CA GLU A 79 20.23 19.60 10.35
C GLU A 79 19.91 19.79 8.85
N LYS A 80 20.73 19.24 7.95
CA LYS A 80 20.57 19.39 6.49
C LYS A 80 19.60 18.37 5.89
N ASN A 81 19.48 17.23 6.52
CA ASN A 81 18.64 16.14 6.04
C ASN A 81 17.40 15.93 6.92
N VAL A 82 16.42 15.24 6.39
CA VAL A 82 15.21 14.79 7.08
C VAL A 82 14.92 13.34 6.74
N ALA A 83 14.28 12.64 7.65
CA ALA A 83 13.68 11.34 7.36
C ALA A 83 12.25 11.54 6.84
N LEU A 84 11.96 10.93 5.72
CA LEU A 84 10.63 10.88 5.11
C LEU A 84 10.09 9.46 5.29
N HIS A 85 8.91 9.36 5.88
CA HIS A 85 8.20 8.11 6.11
C HIS A 85 6.87 8.14 5.36
N MET A 86 6.61 7.14 4.54
CA MET A 86 5.42 7.12 3.72
C MET A 86 4.98 5.68 3.41
N VAL A 87 3.72 5.54 3.02
CA VAL A 87 3.18 4.28 2.50
C VAL A 87 2.88 4.48 1.02
N SER A 88 3.36 3.61 0.18
CA SER A 88 3.11 3.63 -1.26
C SER A 88 2.67 2.26 -1.75
N LYS A 89 1.97 2.21 -2.88
CA LYS A 89 1.73 0.95 -3.58
C LYS A 89 3.04 0.41 -4.15
N GLU A 90 3.21 -0.91 -4.11
CA GLU A 90 4.45 -1.57 -4.52
C GLU A 90 4.83 -1.27 -5.98
N ASN A 91 3.87 -1.27 -6.90
CA ASN A 91 4.11 -0.95 -8.30
C ASN A 91 4.63 0.49 -8.48
N LEU A 92 4.04 1.47 -7.79
CA LEU A 92 4.47 2.87 -7.87
C LEU A 92 5.88 3.08 -7.29
N PHE A 93 6.26 2.30 -6.29
CA PHE A 93 7.60 2.36 -5.73
C PHE A 93 8.66 2.00 -6.79
N TRP A 94 8.46 0.89 -7.50
CA TRP A 94 9.43 0.44 -8.51
C TRP A 94 9.51 1.40 -9.70
N GLU A 95 8.39 1.90 -10.19
CA GLU A 95 8.36 2.90 -11.28
C GLU A 95 9.08 4.21 -10.92
N THR A 96 9.19 4.52 -9.63
CA THR A 96 9.85 5.77 -9.17
C THR A 96 11.33 5.57 -8.93
N MET A 97 11.78 4.34 -8.69
CA MET A 97 13.18 4.02 -8.38
C MET A 97 14.03 3.74 -9.63
N GLU A 98 13.41 3.58 -10.81
CA GLU A 98 14.05 3.49 -12.11
C GLU A 98 14.36 4.90 -12.68
#